data_6608064b9aaa5f2939abe5999500be73
#
_entry.id   6608064b9aaa5f2939abe5999500be73
#
_cell.length_a   1.000
_cell.length_b   1.000
_cell.length_c   1.000
_cell.angle_alpha   90.00
_cell.angle_beta   90.00
_cell.angle_gamma   90.00
#
_symmetry.space_group_name_H-M   'P 1'
#
loop_
_entity.id
_entity.type
_entity.pdbx_description
1 polymer ?
#
loop_
_entity_poly.entity_id
_entity_poly.type
_entity_poly.pdbx_seq_one_letter_code
_entity_poly.pdbx_strand_id
1 'polypeptide(L)'
;DRLRSRGLGDVYKRQILKYWDKKYQRIPDLVVIEGPLAGGHLGFREDQLDEYEGQAIYDQEIQKIKEIIQNYSDKYEKKIPIAIGGGIHDSESAAHAFSLGADAIQVATRFVTTEECDADIRYKEAYLNAGKEDIVIVKSPVGMPGRAILNPFMKKVKEQGRIAPAHCYRCLKHCNPGTTPYCITQALINAAKGNVDDALLFCGAYAYRADHLETVKEVIDSLMPERV
;
A
#
# COMPACT_ATOMS: atom_id res chain seq x y z
N ASP A 1 0.58 14.69 21.25
CA ASP A 1 -0.33 13.61 20.78
C ASP A 1 0.15 13.11 19.45
N ARG A 2 0.64 11.89 19.45
CA ARG A 2 1.24 11.29 18.25
C ARG A 2 0.12 10.94 17.30
N LEU A 3 0.09 11.57 16.14
CA LEU A 3 -0.72 11.17 14.98
C LEU A 3 -0.27 9.79 14.52
N ARG A 4 -0.75 8.75 15.19
CA ARG A 4 -0.63 7.38 14.71
C ARG A 4 -1.69 7.21 13.64
N SER A 5 -1.28 6.84 12.44
CA SER A 5 -2.18 6.32 11.42
C SER A 5 -2.96 5.16 12.04
N ARG A 6 -4.18 5.42 12.40
CA ARG A 6 -5.16 4.38 12.76
C ARG A 6 -6.24 4.52 11.71
N GLY A 7 -6.35 3.51 10.85
CA GLY A 7 -7.23 3.47 9.71
C GLY A 7 -8.70 3.75 9.99
N LEU A 8 -8.97 5.02 10.17
CA LEU A 8 -10.30 5.59 10.22
C LEU A 8 -10.32 6.59 9.06
N GLY A 9 -10.62 6.08 7.86
CA GLY A 9 -10.52 6.78 6.59
C GLY A 9 -10.90 8.26 6.64
N ASP A 10 -12.17 8.56 6.84
CA ASP A 10 -12.70 9.92 6.87
C ASP A 10 -12.25 10.71 8.12
N VAL A 11 -12.25 10.09 9.29
CA VAL A 11 -11.87 10.73 10.56
C VAL A 11 -10.42 11.18 10.55
N TYR A 12 -9.51 10.34 10.03
CA TYR A 12 -8.09 10.67 9.97
C TYR A 12 -7.81 11.79 8.95
N LYS A 13 -8.40 11.75 7.77
CA LYS A 13 -8.28 12.81 6.75
C LYS A 13 -8.82 14.13 7.30
N ARG A 14 -9.97 14.12 7.97
CA ARG A 14 -10.54 15.29 8.64
C ARG A 14 -9.59 15.87 9.70
N GLN A 15 -8.94 15.01 10.51
CA GLN A 15 -8.01 15.47 11.54
C GLN A 15 -6.76 16.13 10.94
N ILE A 16 -6.18 15.56 9.88
CA ILE A 16 -5.00 16.14 9.20
C ILE A 16 -5.35 17.48 8.57
N LEU A 17 -6.42 17.54 7.76
CA LEU A 17 -6.84 18.78 7.11
C LEU A 17 -7.16 19.87 8.14
N LYS A 18 -7.88 19.53 9.21
CA LYS A 18 -8.17 20.45 10.32
C LYS A 18 -6.91 20.93 11.03
N TYR A 19 -5.92 20.07 11.23
CA TYR A 19 -4.66 20.44 11.85
C TYR A 19 -3.85 21.40 10.97
N TRP A 20 -3.73 21.11 9.68
CA TRP A 20 -3.02 21.97 8.75
C TRP A 20 -3.71 23.32 8.56
N ASP A 21 -5.02 23.31 8.43
CA ASP A 21 -5.85 24.53 8.37
C ASP A 21 -5.62 25.42 9.60
N LYS A 22 -5.80 24.85 10.81
CA LYS A 22 -5.71 25.63 12.05
C LYS A 22 -4.31 26.11 12.38
N LYS A 23 -3.29 25.27 12.15
CA LYS A 23 -1.93 25.56 12.58
C LYS A 23 -1.11 26.30 11.54
N TYR A 24 -1.32 25.99 10.28
CA TYR A 24 -0.49 26.50 9.19
C TYR A 24 -1.28 27.33 8.16
N GLN A 25 -2.61 27.40 8.28
CA GLN A 25 -3.48 28.05 7.32
C GLN A 25 -3.18 27.58 5.88
N ARG A 26 -3.02 26.27 5.72
CA ARG A 26 -2.67 25.60 4.47
C ARG A 26 -3.52 24.36 4.26
N ILE A 27 -3.64 24.00 2.98
CA ILE A 27 -4.21 22.74 2.53
C ILE A 27 -3.18 21.96 1.70
N PRO A 28 -3.32 20.64 1.57
CA PRO A 28 -2.43 19.84 0.72
C PRO A 28 -2.62 20.18 -0.76
N ASP A 29 -1.60 19.93 -1.55
CA ASP A 29 -1.65 20.08 -3.00
C ASP A 29 -2.25 18.84 -3.69
N LEU A 30 -2.28 17.70 -3.01
CA LEU A 30 -2.86 16.42 -3.45
C LEU A 30 -3.21 15.59 -2.22
N VAL A 31 -4.31 14.85 -2.28
CA VAL A 31 -4.64 13.80 -1.29
C VAL A 31 -4.64 12.44 -1.98
N VAL A 32 -3.87 11.50 -1.43
CA VAL A 32 -3.93 10.09 -1.83
C VAL A 32 -4.82 9.34 -0.85
N ILE A 33 -5.82 8.63 -1.37
CA ILE A 33 -6.70 7.74 -0.62
C ILE A 33 -6.27 6.31 -0.93
N GLU A 34 -5.69 5.65 0.05
CA GLU A 34 -5.21 4.27 -0.09
C GLU A 34 -6.21 3.30 0.55
N GLY A 35 -6.73 2.38 -0.25
CA GLY A 35 -7.75 1.41 0.16
C GLY A 35 -7.19 0.17 0.86
N PRO A 36 -8.08 -0.67 1.41
CA PRO A 36 -7.70 -1.90 2.13
C PRO A 36 -6.99 -2.93 1.25
N LEU A 37 -7.12 -2.84 -0.07
CA LEU A 37 -6.45 -3.71 -1.05
C LEU A 37 -5.04 -3.24 -1.44
N ALA A 38 -4.54 -2.18 -0.81
CA ALA A 38 -3.18 -1.68 -1.03
C ALA A 38 -2.11 -2.69 -0.61
N GLY A 39 -0.89 -2.46 -1.07
CA GLY A 39 0.29 -3.22 -0.70
C GLY A 39 1.12 -2.54 0.38
N GLY A 40 2.10 -3.26 0.90
CA GLY A 40 2.97 -2.73 1.96
C GLY A 40 2.24 -2.54 3.28
N HIS A 41 2.63 -1.53 4.04
CA HIS A 41 1.99 -1.22 5.31
C HIS A 41 0.60 -0.65 5.10
N LEU A 42 -0.37 -1.23 5.78
CA LEU A 42 -1.77 -0.84 5.66
C LEU A 42 -2.16 0.13 6.78
N GLY A 43 -2.86 1.19 6.42
CA GLY A 43 -3.40 2.18 7.36
C GLY A 43 -4.62 1.69 8.15
N PHE A 44 -4.92 0.41 8.09
CA PHE A 44 -6.06 -0.27 8.72
C PHE A 44 -5.55 -1.19 9.83
N ARG A 45 -6.41 -1.50 10.81
CA ARG A 45 -6.17 -2.61 11.71
C ARG A 45 -6.55 -3.93 11.04
N GLU A 46 -6.00 -5.02 11.52
CA GLU A 46 -6.26 -6.35 10.96
C GLU A 46 -7.75 -6.72 10.99
N ASP A 47 -8.43 -6.43 12.11
CA ASP A 47 -9.88 -6.62 12.27
C ASP A 47 -10.73 -5.75 11.32
N GLN A 48 -10.24 -4.59 10.91
CA GLN A 48 -10.92 -3.73 9.95
C GLN A 48 -10.76 -4.19 8.50
N LEU A 49 -9.68 -4.91 8.18
CA LEU A 49 -9.48 -5.43 6.83
C LEU A 49 -10.57 -6.41 6.42
N ASP A 50 -11.03 -7.24 7.39
CA ASP A 50 -12.12 -8.19 7.18
C ASP A 50 -13.47 -7.46 6.94
N GLU A 51 -13.69 -6.33 7.61
CA GLU A 51 -14.89 -5.49 7.42
C GLU A 51 -14.94 -4.86 6.01
N TYR A 52 -13.78 -4.58 5.41
CA TYR A 52 -13.66 -3.94 4.09
C TYR A 52 -13.43 -4.94 2.95
N GLU A 53 -13.70 -6.24 3.14
CA GLU A 53 -13.62 -7.22 2.04
C GLU A 53 -14.57 -6.93 0.88
N GLY A 54 -15.64 -6.14 1.14
CA GLY A 54 -16.56 -5.64 0.10
C GLY A 54 -16.15 -4.27 -0.44
N GLN A 55 -15.84 -4.17 -1.73
CA GLN A 55 -15.47 -2.93 -2.41
C GLN A 55 -16.48 -1.80 -2.17
N ALA A 56 -17.79 -2.11 -2.17
CA ALA A 56 -18.86 -1.14 -1.97
C ALA A 56 -18.82 -0.41 -0.60
N ILE A 57 -18.31 -1.06 0.44
CA ILE A 57 -18.20 -0.43 1.77
C ILE A 57 -17.11 0.64 1.74
N TYR A 58 -15.99 0.36 1.09
CA TYR A 58 -14.89 1.31 1.00
C TYR A 58 -15.22 2.48 0.06
N ASP A 59 -16.02 2.25 -0.97
CA ASP A 59 -16.52 3.30 -1.87
C ASP A 59 -17.30 4.38 -1.09
N GLN A 60 -18.10 3.99 -0.10
CA GLN A 60 -18.80 4.92 0.78
C GLN A 60 -17.82 5.77 1.62
N GLU A 61 -16.74 5.19 2.11
CA GLU A 61 -15.69 5.92 2.81
C GLU A 61 -14.97 6.92 1.89
N ILE A 62 -14.71 6.55 0.64
CA ILE A 62 -14.14 7.45 -0.36
C ILE A 62 -15.06 8.67 -0.56
N GLN A 63 -16.38 8.47 -0.69
CA GLN A 63 -17.33 9.59 -0.84
C GLN A 63 -17.31 10.54 0.36
N LYS A 64 -17.30 10.01 1.59
CA LYS A 64 -17.18 10.84 2.81
C LYS A 64 -15.87 11.64 2.85
N ILE A 65 -14.76 11.03 2.43
CA ILE A 65 -13.46 11.71 2.35
C ILE A 65 -13.51 12.83 1.30
N LYS A 66 -14.13 12.59 0.15
CA LYS A 66 -14.31 13.60 -0.91
C LYS A 66 -15.09 14.81 -0.42
N GLU A 67 -16.21 14.61 0.30
CA GLU A 67 -16.99 15.70 0.89
C GLU A 67 -16.13 16.56 1.83
N ILE A 68 -15.29 15.93 2.64
CA ILE A 68 -14.37 16.65 3.54
C ILE A 68 -13.37 17.46 2.73
N ILE A 69 -12.76 16.87 1.69
CA ILE A 69 -11.78 17.54 0.82
C ILE A 69 -12.44 18.72 0.09
N GLN A 70 -13.68 18.54 -0.41
CA GLN A 70 -14.42 19.59 -1.10
C GLN A 70 -14.65 20.80 -0.20
N ASN A 71 -15.06 20.60 1.06
CA ASN A 71 -15.25 21.69 2.03
C ASN A 71 -13.98 22.53 2.23
N TYR A 72 -12.79 21.90 2.20
CA TYR A 72 -11.52 22.64 2.29
C TYR A 72 -11.13 23.30 0.96
N SER A 73 -11.42 22.65 -0.17
CA SER A 73 -11.24 23.24 -1.50
C SER A 73 -12.04 24.52 -1.65
N ASP A 74 -13.31 24.51 -1.24
CA ASP A 74 -14.21 25.67 -1.27
C ASP A 74 -13.72 26.77 -0.33
N LYS A 75 -13.33 26.40 0.90
CA LYS A 75 -12.80 27.35 1.90
C LYS A 75 -11.57 28.12 1.41
N TYR A 76 -10.70 27.45 0.67
CA TYR A 76 -9.43 28.03 0.20
C TYR A 76 -9.48 28.47 -1.27
N GLU A 77 -10.64 28.34 -1.91
CA GLU A 77 -10.83 28.63 -3.35
C GLU A 77 -9.76 27.95 -4.23
N LYS A 78 -9.35 26.75 -3.81
CA LYS A 78 -8.29 25.96 -4.47
C LYS A 78 -8.68 24.49 -4.53
N LYS A 79 -8.76 23.91 -5.74
CA LYS A 79 -8.99 22.48 -5.91
C LYS A 79 -7.87 21.68 -5.25
N ILE A 80 -8.27 20.69 -4.45
CA ILE A 80 -7.38 19.64 -3.92
C ILE A 80 -7.62 18.38 -4.76
N PRO A 81 -6.71 18.01 -5.67
CA PRO A 81 -6.84 16.79 -6.46
C PRO A 81 -6.82 15.55 -5.56
N ILE A 82 -7.49 14.48 -6.01
CA ILE A 82 -7.58 13.20 -5.29
C ILE A 82 -6.98 12.11 -6.16
N ALA A 83 -6.05 11.36 -5.62
CA ALA A 83 -5.61 10.09 -6.18
C ALA A 83 -6.15 8.93 -5.34
N ILE A 84 -6.61 7.86 -6.01
CA ILE A 84 -7.04 6.61 -5.35
C ILE A 84 -6.01 5.53 -5.64
N GLY A 85 -5.65 4.76 -4.61
CA GLY A 85 -4.73 3.63 -4.68
C GLY A 85 -5.24 2.41 -3.92
N GLY A 86 -4.67 1.26 -4.24
CA GLY A 86 -5.05 -0.02 -3.65
C GLY A 86 -6.13 -0.76 -4.44
N GLY A 87 -5.80 -1.96 -4.90
CA GLY A 87 -6.70 -2.80 -5.68
C GLY A 87 -6.80 -2.45 -7.17
N ILE A 88 -6.08 -1.46 -7.66
CA ILE A 88 -6.10 -1.07 -9.08
C ILE A 88 -5.09 -1.93 -9.84
N HIS A 89 -5.56 -2.69 -10.82
CA HIS A 89 -4.74 -3.66 -11.53
C HIS A 89 -5.08 -3.81 -13.02
N ASP A 90 -6.20 -3.25 -13.47
CA ASP A 90 -6.69 -3.25 -14.85
C ASP A 90 -7.50 -1.98 -15.16
N SER A 91 -7.97 -1.86 -16.41
CA SER A 91 -8.76 -0.71 -16.87
C SER A 91 -10.12 -0.60 -16.16
N GLU A 92 -10.73 -1.73 -15.75
CA GLU A 92 -12.01 -1.74 -15.05
C GLU A 92 -11.87 -1.15 -13.65
N SER A 93 -10.88 -1.60 -12.88
CA SER A 93 -10.58 -1.06 -11.55
C SER A 93 -10.10 0.39 -11.60
N ALA A 94 -9.38 0.78 -12.66
CA ALA A 94 -9.02 2.18 -12.90
C ALA A 94 -10.25 3.04 -13.23
N ALA A 95 -11.14 2.57 -14.13
CA ALA A 95 -12.39 3.26 -14.46
C ALA A 95 -13.29 3.40 -13.24
N HIS A 96 -13.36 2.37 -12.37
CA HIS A 96 -14.08 2.44 -11.11
C HIS A 96 -13.53 3.56 -10.20
N ALA A 97 -12.21 3.65 -10.02
CA ALA A 97 -11.58 4.71 -9.24
C ALA A 97 -11.92 6.11 -9.80
N PHE A 98 -11.89 6.30 -11.11
CA PHE A 98 -12.29 7.55 -11.75
C PHE A 98 -13.79 7.84 -11.58
N SER A 99 -14.66 6.83 -11.63
CA SER A 99 -16.10 7.00 -11.41
C SER A 99 -16.42 7.46 -9.98
N LEU A 100 -15.58 7.10 -9.00
CA LEU A 100 -15.65 7.62 -7.64
C LEU A 100 -15.16 9.08 -7.52
N GLY A 101 -14.63 9.65 -8.61
CA GLY A 101 -14.18 11.03 -8.71
C GLY A 101 -12.70 11.23 -8.38
N ALA A 102 -11.87 10.23 -8.61
CA ALA A 102 -10.43 10.42 -8.59
C ALA A 102 -9.97 11.29 -9.76
N ASP A 103 -9.01 12.17 -9.53
CA ASP A 103 -8.28 12.91 -10.57
C ASP A 103 -7.07 12.08 -11.09
N ALA A 104 -6.61 11.11 -10.30
CA ALA A 104 -5.50 10.22 -10.62
C ALA A 104 -5.65 8.87 -9.91
N ILE A 105 -4.86 7.89 -10.36
CA ILE A 105 -4.70 6.59 -9.68
C ILE A 105 -3.28 6.40 -9.21
N GLN A 106 -3.09 5.67 -8.08
CA GLN A 106 -1.79 5.26 -7.58
C GLN A 106 -1.65 3.75 -7.72
N VAL A 107 -0.66 3.31 -8.48
CA VAL A 107 -0.39 1.90 -8.74
C VAL A 107 1.09 1.62 -8.53
N ALA A 108 1.44 0.53 -7.86
CA ALA A 108 2.82 0.13 -7.61
C ALA A 108 3.09 -1.33 -7.99
N THR A 109 2.28 -2.26 -7.53
CA THR A 109 2.51 -3.71 -7.66
C THR A 109 2.68 -4.16 -9.12
N ARG A 110 1.88 -3.63 -10.07
CA ARG A 110 2.00 -3.91 -11.50
C ARG A 110 3.36 -3.52 -12.09
N PHE A 111 4.00 -2.47 -11.55
CA PHE A 111 5.32 -2.01 -12.02
C PHE A 111 6.49 -2.82 -11.46
N VAL A 112 6.27 -3.69 -10.48
CA VAL A 112 7.31 -4.60 -9.98
C VAL A 112 7.69 -5.64 -11.04
N THR A 113 6.71 -6.15 -11.78
CA THR A 113 6.89 -7.15 -12.83
C THR A 113 7.08 -6.52 -14.21
N THR A 114 7.76 -5.37 -14.26
CA THR A 114 8.14 -4.74 -15.54
C THR A 114 9.60 -4.98 -15.89
N GLU A 115 9.92 -4.92 -17.18
CA GLU A 115 11.30 -5.03 -17.67
C GLU A 115 12.17 -3.90 -17.08
N GLU A 116 11.63 -2.67 -17.01
CA GLU A 116 12.32 -1.48 -16.55
C GLU A 116 12.50 -1.40 -15.03
N CYS A 117 11.80 -2.23 -14.24
CA CYS A 117 12.02 -2.31 -12.79
C CYS A 117 13.47 -2.79 -12.55
N ASP A 118 14.24 -2.05 -11.77
CA ASP A 118 15.66 -2.30 -11.49
C ASP A 118 15.91 -3.33 -10.37
N ALA A 119 14.85 -3.91 -9.81
CA ALA A 119 14.97 -5.01 -8.85
C ALA A 119 15.54 -6.27 -9.52
N ASP A 120 16.28 -7.07 -8.75
CA ASP A 120 16.80 -8.37 -9.21
C ASP A 120 15.69 -9.23 -9.81
N ILE A 121 16.01 -9.99 -10.85
CA ILE A 121 15.02 -10.81 -11.57
C ILE A 121 14.29 -11.79 -10.63
N ARG A 122 14.97 -12.34 -9.63
CA ARG A 122 14.37 -13.25 -8.64
C ARG A 122 13.27 -12.58 -7.80
N TYR A 123 13.39 -11.26 -7.58
CA TYR A 123 12.31 -10.49 -6.93
C TYR A 123 11.05 -10.47 -7.81
N LYS A 124 11.20 -10.20 -9.11
CA LYS A 124 10.11 -10.20 -10.08
C LYS A 124 9.50 -11.60 -10.23
N GLU A 125 10.33 -12.63 -10.35
CA GLU A 125 9.90 -14.04 -10.42
C GLU A 125 9.09 -14.48 -9.20
N ALA A 126 9.42 -13.96 -8.00
CA ALA A 126 8.64 -14.26 -6.79
C ALA A 126 7.20 -13.73 -6.89
N TYR A 127 6.96 -12.63 -7.60
CA TYR A 127 5.60 -12.13 -7.87
C TYR A 127 4.90 -12.97 -8.94
N LEU A 128 5.62 -13.31 -10.03
CA LEU A 128 5.05 -14.12 -11.13
C LEU A 128 4.66 -15.53 -10.68
N ASN A 129 5.34 -16.07 -9.68
CA ASN A 129 5.09 -17.40 -9.15
C ASN A 129 4.12 -17.42 -7.95
N ALA A 130 3.67 -16.25 -7.44
CA ALA A 130 2.78 -16.18 -6.30
C ALA A 130 1.34 -16.51 -6.69
N GLY A 131 0.73 -17.48 -6.01
CA GLY A 131 -0.70 -17.74 -6.08
C GLY A 131 -1.51 -16.79 -5.21
N LYS A 132 -2.84 -16.83 -5.37
CA LYS A 132 -3.76 -15.99 -4.57
C LYS A 132 -3.61 -16.27 -3.07
N GLU A 133 -3.42 -17.51 -2.70
CA GLU A 133 -3.22 -18.00 -1.33
C GLU A 133 -1.89 -17.56 -0.71
N ASP A 134 -0.93 -17.15 -1.53
CA ASP A 134 0.35 -16.61 -1.04
C ASP A 134 0.27 -15.12 -0.68
N ILE A 135 -0.81 -14.43 -1.02
CA ILE A 135 -0.99 -13.02 -0.67
C ILE A 135 -1.62 -12.92 0.72
N VAL A 136 -0.80 -12.54 1.71
CA VAL A 136 -1.20 -12.59 3.12
C VAL A 136 -1.00 -11.26 3.84
N ILE A 137 -1.72 -11.09 4.95
CA ILE A 137 -1.45 -10.01 5.90
C ILE A 137 -0.39 -10.49 6.90
N VAL A 138 0.64 -9.67 7.06
CA VAL A 138 1.79 -9.94 7.94
C VAL A 138 1.93 -8.86 9.00
N LYS A 139 2.42 -9.24 10.18
CA LYS A 139 2.75 -8.28 11.24
C LYS A 139 4.13 -7.68 10.99
N SER A 140 4.16 -6.39 10.72
CA SER A 140 5.42 -5.69 10.50
C SER A 140 6.09 -5.25 11.82
N PRO A 141 7.44 -5.23 11.87
CA PRO A 141 8.19 -4.67 13.00
C PRO A 141 7.88 -3.21 13.34
N VAL A 142 7.28 -2.46 12.42
CA VAL A 142 6.85 -1.07 12.66
C VAL A 142 5.51 -0.96 13.38
N GLY A 143 4.86 -2.10 13.67
CA GLY A 143 3.60 -2.15 14.45
C GLY A 143 2.33 -1.90 13.62
N MET A 144 2.42 -2.00 12.31
CA MET A 144 1.29 -1.94 11.38
C MET A 144 1.14 -3.29 10.68
N PRO A 145 -0.08 -3.72 10.31
CA PRO A 145 -0.24 -4.85 9.39
C PRO A 145 0.33 -4.45 8.03
N GLY A 146 0.82 -5.43 7.29
CA GLY A 146 1.30 -5.24 5.93
C GLY A 146 0.84 -6.37 5.03
N ARG A 147 0.64 -6.10 3.73
CA ARG A 147 0.36 -7.16 2.77
C ARG A 147 1.62 -7.55 2.03
N ALA A 148 1.90 -8.85 2.01
CA ALA A 148 3.13 -9.39 1.45
C ALA A 148 2.91 -10.80 0.87
N ILE A 149 3.86 -11.26 0.08
CA ILE A 149 3.92 -12.65 -0.39
C ILE A 149 4.39 -13.57 0.74
N LEU A 150 3.70 -14.68 0.96
CA LEU A 150 4.04 -15.74 1.92
C LEU A 150 5.19 -16.61 1.36
N ASN A 151 6.37 -16.01 1.25
CA ASN A 151 7.60 -16.69 0.83
C ASN A 151 8.23 -17.53 1.98
N PRO A 152 9.32 -18.25 1.75
CA PRO A 152 10.01 -19.04 2.79
C PRO A 152 10.35 -18.24 4.05
N PHE A 153 10.79 -16.98 3.90
CA PHE A 153 11.09 -16.10 5.03
C PHE A 153 9.86 -15.84 5.91
N MET A 154 8.74 -15.47 5.31
CA MET A 154 7.52 -15.18 6.07
C MET A 154 6.88 -16.43 6.66
N LYS A 155 6.99 -17.60 6.01
CA LYS A 155 6.65 -18.90 6.60
C LYS A 155 7.46 -19.16 7.86
N LYS A 156 8.78 -19.00 7.79
CA LYS A 156 9.69 -19.14 8.93
C LYS A 156 9.40 -18.16 10.08
N VAL A 157 9.10 -16.89 9.76
CA VAL A 157 8.68 -15.89 10.76
C VAL A 157 7.37 -16.32 11.44
N LYS A 158 6.40 -16.83 10.68
CA LYS A 158 5.10 -17.29 11.20
C LYS A 158 5.27 -18.52 12.12
N GLU A 159 6.12 -19.47 11.76
CA GLU A 159 6.36 -20.70 12.53
C GLU A 159 7.18 -20.45 13.80
N GLN A 160 8.24 -19.65 13.70
CA GLN A 160 9.19 -19.42 14.80
C GLN A 160 8.83 -18.18 15.65
N GLY A 161 7.90 -17.35 15.18
CA GLY A 161 7.52 -16.08 15.81
C GLY A 161 8.59 -14.99 15.69
N ARG A 162 9.86 -15.36 15.53
CA ARG A 162 10.98 -14.42 15.48
C ARG A 162 12.20 -14.98 14.74
N ILE A 163 12.80 -14.15 13.90
CA ILE A 163 14.13 -14.35 13.32
C ILE A 163 15.04 -13.24 13.87
N ALA A 164 16.01 -13.62 14.72
CA ALA A 164 16.90 -12.66 15.35
C ALA A 164 17.71 -11.88 14.30
N PRO A 165 17.75 -10.53 14.36
CA PRO A 165 18.59 -9.74 13.46
C PRO A 165 20.08 -10.05 13.68
N ALA A 166 20.80 -10.38 12.60
CA ALA A 166 22.25 -10.54 12.65
C ALA A 166 22.97 -9.19 12.85
N HIS A 167 22.38 -8.11 12.35
CA HIS A 167 22.90 -6.75 12.46
C HIS A 167 21.76 -5.75 12.70
N CYS A 168 22.03 -4.72 13.50
CA CYS A 168 21.07 -3.62 13.73
C CYS A 168 21.47 -2.36 12.95
N TYR A 169 20.62 -1.95 12.03
CA TYR A 169 20.81 -0.73 11.20
C TYR A 169 20.42 0.57 11.92
N ARG A 170 19.88 0.50 13.15
CA ARG A 170 19.34 1.65 13.91
C ARG A 170 18.35 2.51 13.12
N CYS A 171 17.56 1.86 12.24
CA CYS A 171 16.65 2.49 11.29
C CYS A 171 15.36 3.01 11.93
N LEU A 172 14.92 2.45 13.05
CA LEU A 172 13.68 2.79 13.74
C LEU A 172 13.95 3.19 15.20
N LYS A 173 13.48 4.37 15.60
CA LYS A 173 13.70 4.94 16.95
C LYS A 173 13.22 4.01 18.10
N HIS A 174 12.13 3.28 17.90
CA HIS A 174 11.49 2.44 18.92
C HIS A 174 11.65 0.95 18.66
N CYS A 175 12.48 0.54 17.69
CA CYS A 175 12.78 -0.86 17.45
C CYS A 175 13.75 -1.38 18.52
N ASN A 176 13.39 -2.51 19.15
CA ASN A 176 14.29 -3.26 20.02
C ASN A 176 14.75 -4.51 19.27
N PRO A 177 16.05 -4.61 18.89
CA PRO A 177 16.57 -5.78 18.18
C PRO A 177 16.43 -7.10 18.96
N GLY A 178 16.30 -7.02 20.31
CA GLY A 178 16.10 -8.20 21.16
C GLY A 178 14.70 -8.79 21.09
N THR A 179 13.69 -8.02 20.70
CA THR A 179 12.27 -8.44 20.72
C THR A 179 11.54 -8.30 19.39
N THR A 180 12.14 -7.60 18.40
CA THR A 180 11.53 -7.45 17.07
C THR A 180 11.37 -8.80 16.38
N PRO A 181 10.27 -9.06 15.66
CA PRO A 181 10.07 -10.33 14.96
C PRO A 181 11.16 -10.58 13.90
N TYR A 182 11.63 -9.56 13.24
CA TYR A 182 12.76 -9.59 12.29
C TYR A 182 13.26 -8.17 12.01
N CYS A 183 14.41 -8.04 11.35
CA CYS A 183 14.91 -6.73 10.89
C CYS A 183 14.26 -6.37 9.54
N ILE A 184 13.33 -5.42 9.54
CA ILE A 184 12.63 -5.00 8.31
C ILE A 184 13.61 -4.43 7.28
N THR A 185 14.59 -3.63 7.69
CA THR A 185 15.58 -3.05 6.78
C THR A 185 16.39 -4.13 6.07
N GLN A 186 16.86 -5.15 6.81
CA GLN A 186 17.57 -6.27 6.19
C GLN A 186 16.68 -7.05 5.22
N ALA A 187 15.43 -7.32 5.62
CA ALA A 187 14.49 -8.05 4.78
C ALA A 187 14.16 -7.31 3.47
N LEU A 188 14.06 -5.98 3.50
CA LEU A 188 13.84 -5.17 2.30
C LEU A 188 15.12 -5.06 1.43
N ILE A 189 16.30 -4.99 2.04
CA ILE A 189 17.58 -5.05 1.29
C ILE A 189 17.72 -6.40 0.58
N ASN A 190 17.39 -7.50 1.27
CA ASN A 190 17.41 -8.83 0.69
C ASN A 190 16.45 -8.94 -0.49
N ALA A 191 15.26 -8.36 -0.39
CA ALA A 191 14.29 -8.29 -1.48
C ALA A 191 14.90 -7.64 -2.73
N ALA A 192 15.42 -6.43 -2.60
CA ALA A 192 16.01 -5.68 -3.71
C ALA A 192 17.22 -6.41 -4.36
N LYS A 193 17.96 -7.20 -3.58
CA LYS A 193 19.09 -8.00 -4.03
C LYS A 193 18.72 -9.39 -4.57
N GLY A 194 17.44 -9.72 -4.60
CA GLY A 194 16.95 -11.03 -5.05
C GLY A 194 17.19 -12.20 -4.07
N ASN A 195 17.55 -11.92 -2.82
CA ASN A 195 17.63 -12.94 -1.76
C ASN A 195 16.23 -13.21 -1.20
N VAL A 196 15.33 -13.69 -2.04
CA VAL A 196 13.88 -13.77 -1.78
C VAL A 196 13.52 -14.73 -0.63
N ASP A 197 14.35 -15.72 -0.35
CA ASP A 197 14.15 -16.68 0.75
C ASP A 197 14.39 -16.08 2.14
N ASP A 198 15.05 -14.91 2.22
CA ASP A 198 15.29 -14.15 3.44
C ASP A 198 14.75 -12.72 3.35
N ALA A 199 13.74 -12.51 2.50
CA ALA A 199 13.21 -11.19 2.15
C ALA A 199 11.77 -10.98 2.57
N LEU A 200 11.40 -9.72 2.81
CA LEU A 200 10.01 -9.28 2.90
C LEU A 200 9.59 -8.72 1.54
N LEU A 201 8.62 -9.36 0.91
CA LEU A 201 8.11 -9.00 -0.41
C LEU A 201 6.72 -8.37 -0.26
N PHE A 202 6.67 -7.06 -0.05
CA PHE A 202 5.41 -6.32 0.03
C PHE A 202 4.71 -6.27 -1.32
N CYS A 203 3.40 -6.51 -1.35
CA CYS A 203 2.61 -6.50 -2.58
C CYS A 203 1.16 -6.06 -2.33
N GLY A 204 0.45 -5.63 -3.37
CA GLY A 204 -0.99 -5.40 -3.34
C GLY A 204 -1.80 -6.69 -3.37
N ALA A 205 -3.10 -6.58 -3.10
CA ALA A 205 -4.01 -7.73 -3.01
C ALA A 205 -4.06 -8.58 -4.29
N TYR A 206 -3.82 -7.98 -5.45
CA TYR A 206 -3.89 -8.62 -6.75
C TYR A 206 -2.52 -8.92 -7.38
N ALA A 207 -1.44 -8.97 -6.57
CA ALA A 207 -0.09 -9.30 -7.06
C ALA A 207 -0.05 -10.65 -7.81
N TYR A 208 -0.83 -11.62 -7.38
CA TYR A 208 -0.95 -12.95 -7.98
C TYR A 208 -1.50 -12.98 -9.42
N ARG A 209 -1.96 -11.83 -9.93
CA ARG A 209 -2.45 -11.73 -11.32
C ARG A 209 -1.35 -11.46 -12.33
N ALA A 210 -0.14 -11.16 -11.89
CA ALA A 210 1.03 -11.06 -12.76
C ALA A 210 1.43 -12.46 -13.22
N ASP A 211 1.52 -12.68 -14.53
CA ASP A 211 1.85 -13.97 -15.16
C ASP A 211 3.07 -13.90 -16.11
N HIS A 212 3.50 -12.69 -16.45
CA HIS A 212 4.69 -12.46 -17.28
C HIS A 212 5.30 -11.08 -16.98
N LEU A 213 6.51 -10.83 -17.51
CA LEU A 213 7.10 -9.49 -17.50
C LEU A 213 6.46 -8.65 -18.59
N GLU A 214 6.07 -7.44 -18.24
CA GLU A 214 5.51 -6.43 -19.12
C GLU A 214 6.51 -5.26 -19.24
N THR A 215 6.34 -4.41 -20.23
CA THR A 215 6.96 -3.09 -20.24
C THR A 215 6.12 -2.10 -19.41
N VAL A 216 6.74 -1.05 -18.91
CA VAL A 216 5.99 0.05 -18.23
C VAL A 216 4.90 0.61 -19.15
N LYS A 217 5.16 0.66 -20.46
CA LYS A 217 4.16 1.13 -21.44
C LYS A 217 2.95 0.21 -21.49
N GLU A 218 3.14 -1.10 -21.56
CA GLU A 218 2.04 -2.08 -21.57
C GLU A 218 1.21 -2.00 -20.30
N VAL A 219 1.85 -1.87 -19.13
CA VAL A 219 1.15 -1.67 -17.86
C VAL A 219 0.32 -0.39 -17.89
N ILE A 220 0.86 0.73 -18.36
CA ILE A 220 0.11 2.00 -18.46
C ILE A 220 -1.06 1.84 -19.43
N ASP A 221 -0.85 1.29 -20.61
CA ASP A 221 -1.89 1.10 -21.62
C ASP A 221 -3.03 0.19 -21.08
N SER A 222 -2.69 -0.86 -20.34
CA SER A 222 -3.67 -1.78 -19.73
C SER A 222 -4.49 -1.17 -18.59
N LEU A 223 -3.98 -0.12 -17.96
CA LEU A 223 -4.67 0.60 -16.89
C LEU A 223 -5.54 1.76 -17.40
N MET A 224 -5.29 2.22 -18.63
CA MET A 224 -6.08 3.33 -19.17
C MET A 224 -7.47 2.83 -19.57
N PRO A 225 -8.55 3.40 -19.00
CA PRO A 225 -9.91 3.08 -19.44
C PRO A 225 -10.06 3.44 -20.92
N GLU A 226 -10.78 2.61 -21.65
CA GLU A 226 -11.13 2.95 -23.03
C GLU A 226 -11.80 4.34 -23.06
N ARG A 227 -11.30 5.21 -23.93
CA ARG A 227 -11.92 6.53 -24.10
C ARG A 227 -13.31 6.33 -24.70
N VAL A 228 -14.33 6.55 -23.90
CA VAL A 228 -15.71 6.61 -24.34
C VAL A 228 -15.92 7.88 -25.16
#